data_9e924003b1357d049ed1632d788939f0
#
_entry.id   9e924003b1357d049ed1632d788939f0
#
_cell.length_a   1.000
_cell.length_b   1.000
_cell.length_c   1.000
_cell.angle_alpha   90.00
_cell.angle_beta   90.00
_cell.angle_gamma   90.00
#
_symmetry.space_group_name_H-M   'P 1'
#
loop_
_entity.id
_entity.type
_entity.pdbx_description
1 polymer ?
#
loop_
_entity_poly.entity_id
_entity_poly.type
_entity_poly.pdbx_seq_one_letter_code
_entity_poly.pdbx_strand_id
1 'polypeptide(L)'
;MPLPKRAIAASFLPDQYRYWYSLSKLAMDPLYEAVPGAFDDEREPLLDLGCGIGLLLHCLRASGCTLPYVGVDTDAAKIEAARVASARGGYNDADFQVCDLSVQFPKHRGSVALLDVLQYLPQQAQGTLLEQAVQCVSERGKLVIRTGLADGSWRSTMTRATDRFGHLVGWMKTSFKAQPSAQELRAVLQRHGLHAEFKPLWGRTPFNNWLVIARRSASAAA
;
A
#
# COMPACT_ATOMS: atom_id res chain seq x y z
N MET A 1 -12.06 -16.13 -3.93
CA MET A 1 -13.18 -16.07 -2.96
C MET A 1 -13.33 -14.63 -2.47
N PRO A 2 -14.54 -14.07 -2.27
CA PRO A 2 -14.67 -12.71 -1.75
C PRO A 2 -14.12 -12.62 -0.32
N LEU A 3 -13.50 -11.49 0.02
CA LEU A 3 -12.94 -11.27 1.36
C LEU A 3 -14.03 -11.29 2.44
N PRO A 4 -13.78 -11.92 3.60
CA PRO A 4 -14.70 -11.95 4.74
C PRO A 4 -14.64 -10.58 5.49
N LYS A 5 -15.15 -9.53 4.88
CA LYS A 5 -14.98 -8.11 5.29
C LYS A 5 -15.34 -7.87 6.76
N ARG A 6 -16.45 -8.47 7.26
CA ARG A 6 -16.86 -8.31 8.65
C ARG A 6 -15.92 -9.01 9.64
N ALA A 7 -15.43 -10.20 9.28
CA ALA A 7 -14.47 -10.91 10.11
C ALA A 7 -13.14 -10.16 10.20
N ILE A 8 -12.64 -9.64 9.06
CA ILE A 8 -11.45 -8.80 9.03
C ILE A 8 -11.64 -7.55 9.91
N ALA A 9 -12.76 -6.83 9.76
CA ALA A 9 -13.03 -5.63 10.56
C ALA A 9 -13.13 -5.95 12.06
N ALA A 10 -13.66 -7.13 12.43
CA ALA A 10 -13.79 -7.55 13.83
C ALA A 10 -12.44 -7.73 14.54
N SER A 11 -11.34 -7.93 13.82
CA SER A 11 -9.98 -7.98 14.41
C SER A 11 -9.60 -6.67 15.11
N PHE A 12 -10.24 -5.56 14.76
CA PHE A 12 -9.97 -4.23 15.34
C PHE A 12 -10.84 -3.88 16.55
N LEU A 13 -11.81 -4.75 16.94
CA LEU A 13 -12.59 -4.54 18.16
C LEU A 13 -11.67 -4.64 19.41
N PRO A 14 -12.03 -3.98 20.55
CA PRO A 14 -13.27 -3.25 20.81
C PRO A 14 -13.29 -1.82 20.26
N ASP A 15 -12.27 -1.37 19.53
CA ASP A 15 -12.25 -0.03 18.95
C ASP A 15 -13.29 0.08 17.84
N GLN A 16 -14.44 0.66 18.18
CA GLN A 16 -15.58 0.82 17.27
C GLN A 16 -15.21 1.69 16.05
N TYR A 17 -14.38 2.73 16.26
CA TYR A 17 -13.97 3.59 15.15
C TYR A 17 -13.14 2.81 14.12
N ARG A 18 -12.14 2.04 14.57
CA ARG A 18 -11.30 1.21 13.70
C ARG A 18 -12.09 0.09 13.04
N TYR A 19 -13.06 -0.51 13.76
CA TYR A 19 -13.97 -1.49 13.17
C TYR A 19 -14.74 -0.92 11.99
N TRP A 20 -15.43 0.21 12.17
CA TRP A 20 -16.23 0.82 11.11
C TRP A 20 -15.36 1.42 9.99
N TYR A 21 -14.21 1.99 10.32
CA TYR A 21 -13.21 2.42 9.35
C TYR A 21 -12.78 1.26 8.45
N SER A 22 -12.36 0.12 9.03
CA SER A 22 -11.92 -1.06 8.28
C SER A 22 -13.04 -1.62 7.42
N LEU A 23 -14.25 -1.76 7.98
CA LEU A 23 -15.40 -2.27 7.25
C LEU A 23 -15.76 -1.38 6.05
N SER A 24 -15.75 -0.05 6.22
CA SER A 24 -16.03 0.90 5.14
C SER A 24 -14.95 0.85 4.05
N LYS A 25 -13.68 0.78 4.43
CA LYS A 25 -12.57 0.62 3.48
C LYS A 25 -12.71 -0.66 2.68
N LEU A 26 -12.93 -1.79 3.33
CA LEU A 26 -13.13 -3.09 2.67
C LEU A 26 -14.37 -3.14 1.77
N ALA A 27 -15.41 -2.37 2.09
CA ALA A 27 -16.64 -2.34 1.31
C ALA A 27 -16.53 -1.46 0.05
N MET A 28 -15.84 -0.31 0.14
CA MET A 28 -15.87 0.73 -0.87
C MET A 28 -14.58 0.84 -1.69
N ASP A 29 -13.42 0.48 -1.13
CA ASP A 29 -12.14 0.63 -1.81
C ASP A 29 -11.77 -0.66 -2.56
N PRO A 30 -11.70 -0.64 -3.90
CA PRO A 30 -11.36 -1.81 -4.70
C PRO A 30 -9.94 -2.33 -4.44
N LEU A 31 -9.09 -1.56 -3.77
CA LEU A 31 -7.72 -1.92 -3.42
C LEU A 31 -7.65 -3.28 -2.71
N TYR A 32 -8.46 -3.45 -1.67
CA TYR A 32 -8.37 -4.62 -0.79
C TYR A 32 -8.85 -5.92 -1.43
N GLU A 33 -9.64 -5.83 -2.49
CA GLU A 33 -10.02 -6.99 -3.31
C GLU A 33 -8.97 -7.31 -4.40
N ALA A 34 -8.27 -6.28 -4.90
CA ALA A 34 -7.33 -6.42 -6.01
C ALA A 34 -5.91 -6.76 -5.56
N VAL A 35 -5.43 -6.17 -4.46
CA VAL A 35 -4.03 -6.27 -4.03
C VAL A 35 -3.61 -7.67 -3.60
N PRO A 36 -4.43 -8.49 -2.90
CA PRO A 36 -4.02 -9.86 -2.58
C PRO A 36 -3.63 -10.66 -3.82
N GLY A 37 -4.37 -10.52 -4.92
CA GLY A 37 -4.04 -11.19 -6.19
C GLY A 37 -2.69 -10.80 -6.79
N ALA A 38 -2.13 -9.65 -6.42
CA ALA A 38 -0.78 -9.27 -6.84
C ALA A 38 0.31 -10.12 -6.14
N PHE A 39 -0.03 -10.78 -5.04
CA PHE A 39 0.88 -11.59 -4.23
C PHE A 39 0.57 -13.11 -4.24
N ASP A 40 -0.40 -13.58 -5.05
CA ASP A 40 -0.82 -14.99 -5.06
C ASP A 40 0.32 -15.96 -5.41
N ASP A 41 1.23 -15.56 -6.30
CA ASP A 41 2.40 -16.34 -6.75
C ASP A 41 3.69 -15.97 -6.00
N GLU A 42 3.59 -15.10 -4.98
CA GLU A 42 4.74 -14.58 -4.24
C GLU A 42 5.26 -15.58 -3.21
N ARG A 43 6.57 -15.58 -2.98
CA ARG A 43 7.25 -16.38 -1.96
C ARG A 43 8.23 -15.57 -1.11
N GLU A 44 8.52 -14.36 -1.54
CA GLU A 44 9.44 -13.45 -0.86
C GLU A 44 8.75 -12.74 0.30
N PRO A 45 9.46 -12.42 1.40
CA PRO A 45 8.88 -11.63 2.48
C PRO A 45 8.37 -10.27 1.97
N LEU A 46 7.33 -9.76 2.60
CA LEU A 46 6.66 -8.52 2.21
C LEU A 46 6.94 -7.39 3.19
N LEU A 47 7.42 -6.25 2.67
CA LEU A 47 7.51 -4.98 3.38
C LEU A 47 6.35 -4.07 2.94
N ASP A 48 5.53 -3.62 3.89
CA ASP A 48 4.44 -2.68 3.65
C ASP A 48 4.80 -1.28 4.18
N LEU A 49 5.09 -0.38 3.27
CA LEU A 49 5.51 1.00 3.55
C LEU A 49 4.27 1.89 3.71
N GLY A 50 4.04 2.42 4.91
CA GLY A 50 2.82 3.15 5.25
C GLY A 50 1.65 2.22 5.55
N CYS A 51 1.89 1.14 6.29
CA CYS A 51 0.94 0.05 6.52
C CYS A 51 -0.32 0.47 7.30
N GLY A 52 -0.34 1.65 7.91
CA GLY A 52 -1.43 2.13 8.73
C GLY A 52 -1.75 1.18 9.90
N ILE A 53 -3.01 0.78 10.01
CA ILE A 53 -3.46 -0.18 11.03
C ILE A 53 -3.25 -1.66 10.61
N GLY A 54 -2.49 -1.94 9.55
CA GLY A 54 -2.19 -3.29 9.09
C GLY A 54 -3.33 -3.99 8.33
N LEU A 55 -4.27 -3.24 7.74
CA LEU A 55 -5.44 -3.81 7.07
C LEU A 55 -5.06 -4.72 5.88
N LEU A 56 -3.97 -4.40 5.18
CA LEU A 56 -3.44 -5.24 4.09
C LEU A 56 -3.09 -6.64 4.58
N LEU A 57 -2.39 -6.78 5.72
CA LEU A 57 -2.04 -8.09 6.29
C LEU A 57 -3.29 -8.98 6.45
N HIS A 58 -4.35 -8.46 7.04
CA HIS A 58 -5.59 -9.21 7.25
C HIS A 58 -6.23 -9.66 5.93
N CYS A 59 -6.16 -8.83 4.89
CA CYS A 59 -6.66 -9.18 3.55
C CYS A 59 -5.82 -10.29 2.92
N LEU A 60 -4.50 -10.21 3.03
CA LEU A 60 -3.56 -11.24 2.55
C LEU A 60 -3.82 -12.58 3.25
N ARG A 61 -3.92 -12.59 4.57
CA ARG A 61 -4.22 -13.82 5.34
C ARG A 61 -5.57 -14.43 4.98
N ALA A 62 -6.60 -13.58 4.82
CA ALA A 62 -7.92 -14.02 4.39
C ALA A 62 -7.94 -14.60 2.96
N SER A 63 -6.97 -14.24 2.12
CA SER A 63 -6.78 -14.78 0.77
C SER A 63 -5.84 -15.99 0.73
N GLY A 64 -5.33 -16.44 1.88
CA GLY A 64 -4.42 -17.60 1.98
C GLY A 64 -2.93 -17.25 1.78
N CYS A 65 -2.58 -15.98 1.64
CA CYS A 65 -1.19 -15.54 1.53
C CYS A 65 -0.55 -15.49 2.93
N THR A 66 0.52 -16.27 3.14
CA THR A 66 1.21 -16.45 4.43
C THR A 66 2.66 -15.95 4.40
N LEU A 67 2.97 -14.98 3.55
CA LEU A 67 4.31 -14.40 3.48
C LEU A 67 4.72 -13.78 4.83
N PRO A 68 5.97 -13.91 5.27
CA PRO A 68 6.51 -13.09 6.34
C PRO A 68 6.26 -11.61 6.03
N TYR A 69 5.73 -10.86 6.99
CA TYR A 69 5.26 -9.50 6.77
C TYR A 69 5.90 -8.52 7.74
N VAL A 70 6.38 -7.42 7.21
CA VAL A 70 6.84 -6.28 8.00
C VAL A 70 6.07 -5.05 7.57
N GLY A 71 5.31 -4.44 8.49
CA GLY A 71 4.60 -3.19 8.25
C GLY A 71 5.26 -2.02 8.96
N VAL A 72 5.41 -0.89 8.28
CA VAL A 72 5.95 0.34 8.88
C VAL A 72 5.03 1.53 8.64
N ASP A 73 4.87 2.37 9.66
CA ASP A 73 4.13 3.65 9.58
C ASP A 73 4.73 4.64 10.58
N THR A 74 4.58 5.92 10.34
CA THR A 74 5.04 6.99 11.25
C THR A 74 4.13 7.16 12.47
N ASP A 75 2.87 6.72 12.40
CA ASP A 75 1.87 6.88 13.48
C ASP A 75 1.94 5.70 14.46
N ALA A 76 2.54 5.92 15.62
CA ALA A 76 2.68 4.92 16.67
C ALA A 76 1.32 4.33 17.13
N ALA A 77 0.24 5.12 17.11
CA ALA A 77 -1.08 4.63 17.50
C ALA A 77 -1.69 3.67 16.46
N LYS A 78 -1.35 3.85 15.17
CA LYS A 78 -1.73 2.92 14.12
C LYS A 78 -0.92 1.63 14.22
N ILE A 79 0.38 1.73 14.46
CA ILE A 79 1.27 0.56 14.64
C ILE A 79 0.82 -0.28 15.84
N GLU A 80 0.49 0.35 16.97
CA GLU A 80 -0.03 -0.39 18.12
C GLU A 80 -1.35 -1.10 17.79
N ALA A 81 -2.25 -0.45 17.07
CA ALA A 81 -3.48 -1.07 16.61
C ALA A 81 -3.22 -2.27 15.67
N ALA A 82 -2.25 -2.14 14.77
CA ALA A 82 -1.85 -3.21 13.87
C ALA A 82 -1.31 -4.42 14.63
N ARG A 83 -0.47 -4.19 15.63
CA ARG A 83 0.07 -5.26 16.51
C ARG A 83 -1.04 -5.99 17.26
N VAL A 84 -1.95 -5.25 17.88
CA VAL A 84 -3.07 -5.83 18.63
C VAL A 84 -3.98 -6.64 17.71
N ALA A 85 -4.33 -6.11 16.54
CA ALA A 85 -5.18 -6.81 15.57
C ALA A 85 -4.49 -8.05 15.00
N SER A 86 -3.20 -7.98 14.68
CA SER A 86 -2.37 -9.09 14.19
C SER A 86 -2.29 -10.22 15.23
N ALA A 87 -2.03 -9.90 16.50
CA ALA A 87 -1.97 -10.88 17.58
C ALA A 87 -3.32 -11.61 17.75
N ARG A 88 -4.44 -10.89 17.64
CA ARG A 88 -5.79 -11.51 17.67
C ARG A 88 -6.05 -12.43 16.48
N GLY A 89 -5.49 -12.12 15.33
CA GLY A 89 -5.54 -12.97 14.14
C GLY A 89 -4.62 -14.19 14.22
N GLY A 90 -3.73 -14.27 15.23
CA GLY A 90 -2.73 -15.32 15.37
C GLY A 90 -1.59 -15.22 14.34
N TYR A 91 -1.32 -14.02 13.81
CA TYR A 91 -0.32 -13.80 12.75
C TYR A 91 1.06 -13.57 13.36
N ASN A 92 1.73 -14.67 13.77
CA ASN A 92 3.02 -14.63 14.47
C ASN A 92 4.22 -14.31 13.54
N ASP A 93 4.00 -14.34 12.24
CA ASP A 93 4.97 -14.05 11.17
C ASP A 93 4.87 -12.60 10.65
N ALA A 94 4.16 -11.74 11.39
CA ALA A 94 4.01 -10.34 11.08
C ALA A 94 4.64 -9.45 12.16
N ASP A 95 5.44 -8.48 11.74
CA ASP A 95 6.05 -7.46 12.59
C ASP A 95 5.57 -6.06 12.17
N PHE A 96 5.44 -5.16 13.15
CA PHE A 96 5.04 -3.78 12.92
C PHE A 96 5.95 -2.81 13.65
N GLN A 97 6.46 -1.81 12.94
CA GLN A 97 7.45 -0.88 13.46
C GLN A 97 7.06 0.58 13.19
N VAL A 98 7.27 1.44 14.20
CA VAL A 98 7.19 2.89 13.97
C VAL A 98 8.43 3.31 13.21
N CYS A 99 8.25 3.87 12.02
CA CYS A 99 9.37 4.27 11.17
C CYS A 99 9.01 5.51 10.34
N ASP A 100 9.85 6.52 10.41
CA ASP A 100 9.81 7.66 9.51
C ASP A 100 10.73 7.40 8.32
N LEU A 101 10.14 7.13 7.16
CA LEU A 101 10.85 6.81 5.93
C LEU A 101 11.69 7.97 5.39
N SER A 102 11.51 9.19 5.90
CA SER A 102 12.36 10.34 5.57
C SER A 102 13.67 10.36 6.36
N VAL A 103 13.72 9.66 7.49
CA VAL A 103 14.88 9.61 8.40
C VAL A 103 15.61 8.28 8.29
N GLN A 104 14.86 7.19 8.28
CA GLN A 104 15.40 5.84 8.25
C GLN A 104 14.58 4.94 7.33
N PHE A 105 15.25 4.15 6.51
CA PHE A 105 14.58 3.16 5.66
C PHE A 105 14.81 1.74 6.19
N PRO A 106 13.78 0.87 6.25
CA PRO A 106 13.91 -0.49 6.76
C PRO A 106 14.88 -1.31 5.89
N LYS A 107 15.72 -2.11 6.54
CA LYS A 107 16.51 -3.13 5.81
C LYS A 107 15.58 -4.25 5.40
N HIS A 108 15.40 -4.44 4.11
CA HIS A 108 14.52 -5.46 3.56
C HIS A 108 15.07 -5.97 2.22
N ARG A 109 14.79 -7.23 1.93
CA ARG A 109 14.99 -7.83 0.61
C ARG A 109 13.86 -8.81 0.35
N GLY A 110 12.96 -8.48 -0.57
CA GLY A 110 11.77 -9.27 -0.85
C GLY A 110 10.81 -8.51 -1.75
N SER A 111 9.52 -8.62 -1.49
CA SER A 111 8.48 -7.83 -2.12
C SER A 111 8.17 -6.58 -1.30
N VAL A 112 7.69 -5.53 -1.94
CA VAL A 112 7.36 -4.25 -1.30
C VAL A 112 5.96 -3.81 -1.73
N ALA A 113 5.14 -3.41 -0.76
CA ALA A 113 3.89 -2.69 -0.96
C ALA A 113 4.06 -1.21 -0.61
N LEU A 114 3.56 -0.33 -1.46
CA LEU A 114 3.57 1.12 -1.28
C LEU A 114 2.18 1.65 -1.65
N LEU A 115 1.24 1.56 -0.69
CA LEU A 115 -0.18 1.78 -0.94
C LEU A 115 -0.63 3.11 -0.33
N ASP A 116 -1.02 4.05 -1.18
CA ASP A 116 -1.52 5.38 -0.77
C ASP A 116 -0.55 6.25 0.03
N VAL A 117 0.74 6.15 -0.24
CA VAL A 117 1.77 6.93 0.46
C VAL A 117 2.29 8.08 -0.40
N LEU A 118 2.57 7.83 -1.68
CA LEU A 118 3.25 8.80 -2.55
C LEU A 118 2.53 10.15 -2.61
N GLN A 119 1.21 10.17 -2.71
CA GLN A 119 0.42 11.40 -2.83
C GLN A 119 0.52 12.34 -1.62
N TYR A 120 1.00 11.87 -0.49
CA TYR A 120 1.19 12.67 0.74
C TYR A 120 2.59 13.24 0.87
N LEU A 121 3.49 12.94 -0.06
CA LEU A 121 4.85 13.43 -0.07
C LEU A 121 5.04 14.54 -1.13
N PRO A 122 5.94 15.51 -0.88
CA PRO A 122 6.40 16.40 -1.93
C PRO A 122 7.04 15.62 -3.10
N GLN A 123 6.94 16.13 -4.33
CA GLN A 123 7.38 15.42 -5.53
C GLN A 123 8.82 14.89 -5.44
N GLN A 124 9.74 15.71 -4.90
CA GLN A 124 11.13 15.30 -4.71
C GLN A 124 11.26 14.10 -3.76
N ALA A 125 10.51 14.10 -2.65
CA ALA A 125 10.52 13.01 -1.68
C ALA A 125 9.86 11.73 -2.23
N GLN A 126 8.90 11.86 -3.16
CA GLN A 126 8.30 10.70 -3.86
C GLN A 126 9.36 9.92 -4.65
N GLY A 127 10.22 10.63 -5.40
CA GLY A 127 11.31 10.00 -6.16
C GLY A 127 12.29 9.26 -5.25
N THR A 128 12.73 9.91 -4.18
CA THR A 128 13.64 9.31 -3.20
C THR A 128 13.04 8.05 -2.55
N LEU A 129 11.78 8.13 -2.09
CA LEU A 129 11.09 6.98 -1.50
C LEU A 129 10.96 5.83 -2.49
N LEU A 130 10.61 6.13 -3.74
CA LEU A 130 10.47 5.11 -4.78
C LEU A 130 11.80 4.42 -5.08
N GLU A 131 12.90 5.17 -5.17
CA GLU A 131 14.24 4.61 -5.38
C GLU A 131 14.67 3.69 -4.23
N GLN A 132 14.41 4.09 -2.98
CA GLN A 132 14.68 3.25 -1.81
C GLN A 132 13.80 1.99 -1.80
N ALA A 133 12.52 2.11 -2.12
CA ALA A 133 11.62 0.97 -2.21
C ALA A 133 12.07 -0.05 -3.27
N VAL A 134 12.50 0.43 -4.43
CA VAL A 134 13.03 -0.42 -5.52
C VAL A 134 14.28 -1.19 -5.10
N GLN A 135 15.16 -0.59 -4.30
CA GLN A 135 16.37 -1.25 -3.79
C GLN A 135 16.06 -2.42 -2.84
N CYS A 136 14.90 -2.40 -2.19
CA CYS A 136 14.43 -3.49 -1.34
C CYS A 136 13.83 -4.67 -2.12
N VAL A 137 13.52 -4.48 -3.40
CA VAL A 137 12.92 -5.54 -4.23
C VAL A 137 13.99 -6.57 -4.61
N SER A 138 13.77 -7.83 -4.21
CA SER A 138 14.64 -8.95 -4.57
C SER A 138 14.51 -9.30 -6.06
N GLU A 139 15.32 -10.23 -6.55
CA GLU A 139 15.28 -10.69 -7.95
C GLU A 139 13.92 -11.33 -8.32
N ARG A 140 13.26 -11.96 -7.35
CA ARG A 140 11.96 -12.62 -7.53
C ARG A 140 10.79 -11.81 -6.96
N GLY A 141 11.10 -10.78 -6.14
CA GLY A 141 10.11 -9.94 -5.50
C GLY A 141 9.42 -8.99 -6.46
N LYS A 142 8.39 -8.34 -5.93
CA LYS A 142 7.58 -7.34 -6.65
C LYS A 142 7.51 -6.04 -5.87
N LEU A 143 7.37 -4.94 -6.59
CA LEU A 143 6.93 -3.67 -6.03
C LEU A 143 5.48 -3.43 -6.46
N VAL A 144 4.59 -3.37 -5.48
CA VAL A 144 3.17 -3.11 -5.70
C VAL A 144 2.83 -1.72 -5.18
N ILE A 145 2.45 -0.82 -6.08
CA ILE A 145 2.14 0.58 -5.74
C ILE A 145 0.66 0.84 -6.01
N ARG A 146 0.00 1.49 -5.07
CA ARG A 146 -1.30 2.13 -5.32
C ARG A 146 -1.16 3.62 -5.11
N THR A 147 -1.54 4.40 -6.12
CA THR A 147 -1.51 5.86 -6.05
C THR A 147 -2.48 6.48 -7.06
N GLY A 148 -2.91 7.71 -6.82
CA GLY A 148 -3.51 8.54 -7.86
C GLY A 148 -2.43 8.98 -8.85
N LEU A 149 -2.75 9.02 -10.15
CA LEU A 149 -1.85 9.53 -11.18
C LEU A 149 -2.30 10.91 -11.69
N ALA A 150 -1.33 11.78 -11.93
CA ALA A 150 -1.54 13.05 -12.63
C ALA A 150 -1.60 12.78 -14.14
N ASP A 151 -2.81 12.71 -14.69
CA ASP A 151 -3.06 12.46 -16.13
C ASP A 151 -3.89 13.56 -16.81
N GLY A 152 -4.18 14.66 -16.08
CA GLY A 152 -5.02 15.76 -16.58
C GLY A 152 -6.52 15.43 -16.69
N SER A 153 -6.94 14.21 -16.33
CA SER A 153 -8.34 13.80 -16.39
C SER A 153 -9.21 14.49 -15.33
N TRP A 154 -10.53 14.51 -15.57
CA TRP A 154 -11.48 15.00 -14.57
C TRP A 154 -11.42 14.17 -13.25
N ARG A 155 -11.08 12.87 -13.34
CA ARG A 155 -10.88 11.99 -12.19
C ARG A 155 -9.69 12.43 -11.32
N SER A 156 -8.59 12.83 -11.95
CA SER A 156 -7.42 13.39 -11.25
C SER A 156 -7.78 14.67 -10.48
N THR A 157 -8.62 15.53 -11.07
CA THR A 157 -9.11 16.75 -10.40
C THR A 157 -10.06 16.44 -9.24
N MET A 158 -10.98 15.48 -9.43
CA MET A 158 -11.91 15.03 -8.39
C MET A 158 -11.18 14.39 -7.20
N THR A 159 -10.16 13.56 -7.47
CA THR A 159 -9.32 12.96 -6.43
C THR A 159 -8.69 14.03 -5.55
N ARG A 160 -8.08 15.04 -6.16
CA ARG A 160 -7.47 16.19 -5.44
C ARG A 160 -8.50 16.96 -4.59
N ALA A 161 -9.70 17.20 -5.10
CA ALA A 161 -10.75 17.91 -4.38
C ALA A 161 -11.24 17.12 -3.16
N THR A 162 -11.44 15.81 -3.30
CA THR A 162 -11.94 14.95 -2.23
C THR A 162 -10.89 14.69 -1.14
N ASP A 163 -9.62 14.56 -1.50
CA ASP A 163 -8.53 14.44 -0.53
C ASP A 163 -8.39 15.71 0.33
N ARG A 164 -8.61 16.90 -0.28
CA ARG A 164 -8.67 18.16 0.48
C ARG A 164 -9.87 18.20 1.43
N PHE A 165 -11.02 17.65 1.04
CA PHE A 165 -12.20 17.60 1.88
C PHE A 165 -12.05 16.59 3.03
N GLY A 166 -11.46 15.40 2.76
CA GLY A 166 -11.18 14.39 3.78
C GLY A 166 -10.23 14.89 4.88
N HIS A 167 -9.30 15.78 4.53
CA HIS A 167 -8.43 16.44 5.49
C HIS A 167 -9.20 17.47 6.36
N LEU A 168 -10.15 18.20 5.76
CA LEU A 168 -10.98 19.18 6.47
C LEU A 168 -11.88 18.53 7.53
N VAL A 169 -12.29 17.27 7.31
CA VAL A 169 -13.16 16.50 8.23
C VAL A 169 -12.34 15.72 9.27
N GLY A 170 -11.01 15.88 9.31
CA GLY A 170 -10.14 15.27 10.33
C GLY A 170 -9.86 13.77 10.16
N TRP A 171 -10.24 13.18 9.03
CA TRP A 171 -10.01 11.76 8.76
C TRP A 171 -8.57 11.42 8.40
N MET A 172 -7.78 12.42 7.98
CA MET A 172 -6.37 12.27 7.61
C MET A 172 -5.53 13.33 8.28
N LYS A 173 -4.50 12.92 8.98
CA LYS A 173 -3.53 13.83 9.62
C LYS A 173 -2.56 14.48 8.61
N THR A 174 -2.42 13.88 7.42
CA THR A 174 -1.47 14.32 6.39
C THR A 174 -2.23 14.89 5.19
N SER A 175 -1.86 16.10 4.77
CA SER A 175 -2.44 16.75 3.60
C SER A 175 -1.86 16.20 2.31
N PHE A 176 -2.74 16.03 1.31
CA PHE A 176 -2.34 15.73 -0.07
C PHE A 176 -1.33 16.77 -0.60
N LYS A 177 -0.24 16.33 -1.19
CA LYS A 177 0.83 17.18 -1.72
C LYS A 177 0.86 17.19 -3.25
N ALA A 178 1.09 16.04 -3.87
CA ALA A 178 1.19 15.91 -5.32
C ALA A 178 0.86 14.49 -5.78
N GLN A 179 0.31 14.36 -6.98
CA GLN A 179 0.18 13.06 -7.65
C GLN A 179 1.41 12.84 -8.54
N PRO A 180 2.05 11.67 -8.47
CA PRO A 180 3.11 11.33 -9.42
C PRO A 180 2.51 11.14 -10.81
N SER A 181 3.32 11.41 -11.85
CA SER A 181 2.93 11.06 -13.22
C SER A 181 3.28 9.60 -13.53
N ALA A 182 2.52 8.98 -14.43
CA ALA A 182 2.84 7.63 -14.90
C ALA A 182 4.23 7.57 -15.57
N GLN A 183 4.65 8.65 -16.23
CA GLN A 183 5.94 8.73 -16.89
C GLN A 183 7.09 8.75 -15.86
N GLU A 184 6.97 9.55 -14.80
CA GLU A 184 7.98 9.61 -13.72
C GLU A 184 8.13 8.24 -13.03
N LEU A 185 7.00 7.58 -12.69
CA LEU A 185 7.03 6.24 -12.10
C LEU A 185 7.74 5.25 -13.03
N ARG A 186 7.36 5.21 -14.31
CA ARG A 186 8.01 4.32 -15.30
C ARG A 186 9.50 4.58 -15.42
N ALA A 187 9.91 5.85 -15.48
CA ALA A 187 11.31 6.22 -15.65
C ALA A 187 12.17 5.75 -14.46
N VAL A 188 11.67 5.88 -13.24
CA VAL A 188 12.37 5.37 -12.04
C VAL A 188 12.44 3.84 -12.08
N LEU A 189 11.32 3.17 -12.29
CA LEU A 189 11.27 1.70 -12.30
C LEU A 189 12.18 1.10 -13.38
N GLN A 190 12.16 1.66 -14.59
CA GLN A 190 12.99 1.20 -15.72
C GLN A 190 14.48 1.41 -15.48
N ARG A 191 14.89 2.53 -14.87
CA ARG A 191 16.30 2.78 -14.51
C ARG A 191 16.87 1.71 -13.58
N HIS A 192 16.00 1.10 -12.78
CA HIS A 192 16.38 0.02 -11.86
C HIS A 192 16.06 -1.39 -12.39
N GLY A 193 15.75 -1.51 -13.68
CA GLY A 193 15.49 -2.80 -14.33
C GLY A 193 14.15 -3.44 -13.97
N LEU A 194 13.16 -2.67 -13.46
CA LEU A 194 11.82 -3.17 -13.22
C LEU A 194 10.88 -2.82 -14.36
N HIS A 195 10.13 -3.82 -14.82
CA HIS A 195 9.02 -3.65 -15.75
C HIS A 195 7.71 -3.51 -14.98
N ALA A 196 6.96 -2.46 -15.29
CA ALA A 196 5.75 -2.11 -14.57
C ALA A 196 4.50 -2.25 -15.43
N GLU A 197 3.52 -2.96 -14.92
CA GLU A 197 2.15 -3.02 -15.43
C GLU A 197 1.29 -2.02 -14.67
N PHE A 198 0.55 -1.19 -15.38
CA PHE A 198 -0.36 -0.19 -14.82
C PHE A 198 -1.81 -0.63 -15.06
N LYS A 199 -2.55 -0.86 -13.98
CA LYS A 199 -3.95 -1.25 -14.01
C LYS A 199 -4.81 -0.15 -13.39
N PRO A 200 -5.86 0.35 -14.05
CA PRO A 200 -6.79 1.27 -13.43
C PRO A 200 -7.50 0.58 -12.26
N LEU A 201 -7.57 1.25 -11.12
CA LEU A 201 -8.19 0.74 -9.88
C LEU A 201 -9.31 1.68 -9.43
N TRP A 202 -10.23 1.98 -10.33
CA TRP A 202 -11.28 2.96 -10.08
C TRP A 202 -12.48 2.37 -9.35
N GLY A 203 -12.83 1.12 -9.64
CA GLY A 203 -14.04 0.49 -9.14
C GLY A 203 -15.27 1.36 -9.46
N ARG A 204 -16.12 1.58 -8.46
CA ARG A 204 -17.26 2.49 -8.54
C ARG A 204 -16.95 3.88 -7.96
N THR A 205 -15.67 4.21 -7.74
CA THR A 205 -15.26 5.48 -7.16
C THR A 205 -14.92 6.51 -8.24
N PRO A 206 -15.05 7.81 -7.97
CA PRO A 206 -14.64 8.86 -8.90
C PRO A 206 -13.13 9.08 -8.93
N PHE A 207 -12.36 8.35 -8.12
CA PHE A 207 -10.92 8.57 -7.94
C PHE A 207 -10.10 8.01 -9.09
N ASN A 208 -9.00 8.70 -9.42
CA ASN A 208 -8.03 8.30 -10.43
C ASN A 208 -6.94 7.41 -9.83
N ASN A 209 -7.33 6.32 -9.19
CA ASN A 209 -6.40 5.40 -8.55
C ASN A 209 -5.91 4.34 -9.54
N TRP A 210 -4.63 4.03 -9.44
CA TRP A 210 -3.97 3.02 -10.24
C TRP A 210 -3.22 2.02 -9.36
N LEU A 211 -3.27 0.76 -9.75
CA LEU A 211 -2.42 -0.30 -9.23
C LEU A 211 -1.27 -0.51 -10.22
N VAL A 212 -0.05 -0.35 -9.72
CA VAL A 212 1.18 -0.57 -10.49
C VAL A 212 1.89 -1.77 -9.89
N ILE A 213 2.12 -2.80 -10.71
CA ILE A 213 2.85 -4.00 -10.31
C ILE A 213 4.14 -4.02 -11.12
N ALA A 214 5.27 -3.87 -10.42
CA ALA A 214 6.59 -3.85 -11.04
C ALA A 214 7.43 -5.05 -10.57
N ARG A 215 8.10 -5.69 -11.52
CA ARG A 215 9.00 -6.84 -11.27
C ARG A 215 10.22 -6.76 -12.17
N ARG A 216 11.30 -7.39 -11.77
CA ARG A 216 12.46 -7.53 -12.66
C ARG A 216 12.10 -8.41 -13.85
N SER A 217 12.68 -8.13 -15.01
CA SER A 217 12.61 -9.08 -16.12
C SER A 217 13.22 -10.39 -15.65
N ALA A 218 12.55 -11.51 -15.91
CA ALA A 218 13.24 -12.78 -15.84
C ALA A 218 14.48 -12.66 -16.73
N SER A 219 15.67 -12.69 -16.14
CA SER A 219 16.90 -12.84 -16.91
C SER A 219 16.70 -14.12 -17.72
N ALA A 220 16.70 -14.02 -19.04
CA ALA A 220 16.79 -15.21 -19.86
C ALA A 220 18.06 -15.93 -19.38
N ALA A 221 17.87 -17.03 -18.64
CA ALA A 221 18.97 -17.87 -18.26
C ALA A 221 19.61 -18.35 -19.57
N ALA A 222 20.83 -17.85 -19.82
CA ALA A 222 21.66 -18.29 -20.90
C ALA A 222 22.20 -19.69 -20.58
#